data_adb4ff83c6bb7724ce4d3ecd8a977a3d
#
_entry.id   adb4ff83c6bb7724ce4d3ecd8a977a3d
#
_cell.length_a   1.000
_cell.length_b   1.000
_cell.length_c   1.000
_cell.angle_alpha   90.00
_cell.angle_beta   90.00
_cell.angle_gamma   90.00
#
_symmetry.space_group_name_H-M   'P 1'
#
loop_
_entity.id
_entity.type
_entity.pdbx_description
1 polymer ?
#
loop_
_entity_poly.entity_id
_entity_poly.type
_entity_poly.pdbx_seq_one_letter_code
_entity_poly.pdbx_strand_id
1 'polypeptide(L)'
;MASCAVSDESIDVTIQDSPEPKVRTGNPTAVRSLSSKVLVLTVIFVMIAEVLIFVPSVANFRMRWLEDRLNAAAVAAVVLANTPQEDLSRSMQDDVLMATGAKAIALREKDASRLLAVEEMPPTVDRHINLAETGVMSALSGVWNTVMNSGSQTIRVFGPVGESSKTVEIILSDKGLYQALLIYARNVFYLSILISLITGGLVFLALRRMLIAPIRFMTQNMLRFSAEPENPAHILMPADRNDEL
;
A
#
# COMPACT_ATOMS: atom_id res chain seq x y z
N MET A 1 108.07 33.60 3.97
CA MET A 1 106.92 34.29 3.47
C MET A 1 106.07 33.27 2.74
N ALA A 2 105.10 32.71 3.39
CA ALA A 2 104.15 31.76 2.82
C ALA A 2 102.76 32.19 3.22
N SER A 3 101.99 32.63 2.26
CA SER A 3 100.57 33.01 2.39
C SER A 3 99.76 31.73 2.34
N CYS A 4 98.98 31.46 3.35
CA CYS A 4 98.04 30.34 3.42
C CYS A 4 96.67 30.89 2.98
N ALA A 5 96.17 30.41 1.85
CA ALA A 5 94.83 30.68 1.36
C ALA A 5 93.89 29.68 2.02
N VAL A 6 92.93 30.17 2.79
CA VAL A 6 91.83 29.36 3.30
C VAL A 6 90.69 29.31 2.30
N SER A 7 90.37 28.12 1.79
CA SER A 7 89.26 27.86 0.90
C SER A 7 87.96 27.79 1.75
N ASP A 8 87.03 28.69 1.47
CA ASP A 8 85.69 28.73 2.00
C ASP A 8 84.81 27.73 1.25
N GLU A 9 84.52 26.57 1.84
CA GLU A 9 83.67 25.52 1.29
C GLU A 9 82.25 25.69 1.81
N SER A 10 81.47 26.44 1.08
CA SER A 10 80.03 26.62 1.37
C SER A 10 79.26 25.31 1.15
N ILE A 11 78.85 24.70 2.24
CA ILE A 11 77.98 23.54 2.22
C ILE A 11 76.58 24.03 1.87
N ASP A 12 76.16 23.77 0.63
CA ASP A 12 74.80 23.97 0.16
C ASP A 12 73.90 22.87 0.75
N VAL A 13 73.19 23.17 1.85
CA VAL A 13 72.20 22.32 2.46
C VAL A 13 70.92 22.42 1.64
N THR A 14 70.78 21.55 0.65
CA THR A 14 69.55 21.38 -0.06
C THR A 14 68.48 20.84 0.91
N ILE A 15 67.62 21.72 1.40
CA ILE A 15 66.42 21.33 2.17
C ILE A 15 65.50 20.59 1.22
N GLN A 16 65.47 19.26 1.34
CA GLN A 16 64.60 18.36 0.64
C GLN A 16 63.17 18.63 1.18
N ASP A 17 62.41 19.31 0.37
CA ASP A 17 60.99 19.58 0.61
C ASP A 17 60.22 18.22 0.70
N SER A 18 59.97 17.79 1.93
CA SER A 18 59.15 16.60 2.18
C SER A 18 57.73 16.91 1.77
N PRO A 19 57.07 16.12 0.94
CA PRO A 19 55.68 16.37 0.54
C PRO A 19 54.78 16.27 1.78
N GLU A 20 54.14 17.38 2.13
CA GLU A 20 53.09 17.42 3.14
C GLU A 20 52.07 16.28 2.92
N PRO A 21 51.68 15.51 3.95
CA PRO A 21 50.65 14.51 3.82
C PRO A 21 49.32 15.20 3.48
N LYS A 22 48.90 15.10 2.21
CA LYS A 22 47.56 15.51 1.78
C LYS A 22 46.54 14.80 2.64
N VAL A 23 46.04 15.49 3.65
CA VAL A 23 44.87 15.08 4.42
C VAL A 23 43.71 14.91 3.43
N ARG A 24 43.40 13.69 3.08
CA ARG A 24 42.19 13.34 2.32
C ARG A 24 41.00 13.75 3.17
N THR A 25 40.53 14.97 2.95
CA THR A 25 39.20 15.38 3.45
C THR A 25 38.18 14.45 2.84
N GLY A 26 37.78 13.45 3.62
CA GLY A 26 36.74 12.51 3.22
C GLY A 26 35.49 13.31 2.85
N ASN A 27 35.07 13.15 1.61
CA ASN A 27 33.94 13.87 1.01
C ASN A 27 32.69 13.70 1.90
N PRO A 28 32.10 14.75 2.46
CA PRO A 28 30.90 14.67 3.29
C PRO A 28 29.67 14.18 2.51
N THR A 29 29.80 14.07 1.19
CA THR A 29 28.73 13.58 0.29
C THR A 29 28.47 12.07 0.40
N ALA A 30 29.45 11.26 0.83
CA ALA A 30 29.29 9.81 0.93
C ALA A 30 28.31 9.39 2.02
N VAL A 31 28.31 10.08 3.16
CA VAL A 31 27.39 9.79 4.30
C VAL A 31 25.95 10.23 3.96
N ARG A 32 25.78 11.29 3.22
CA ARG A 32 24.48 11.75 2.73
C ARG A 32 23.88 10.75 1.71
N SER A 33 24.73 10.19 0.86
CA SER A 33 24.36 9.18 -0.14
C SER A 33 23.84 7.86 0.52
N LEU A 34 24.48 7.38 1.60
CA LEU A 34 24.09 6.15 2.26
C LEU A 34 22.73 6.29 2.98
N SER A 35 22.54 7.38 3.72
CA SER A 35 21.28 7.70 4.40
C SER A 35 20.11 7.84 3.41
N SER A 36 20.36 8.47 2.26
CA SER A 36 19.34 8.59 1.20
C SER A 36 19.00 7.27 0.56
N LYS A 37 19.98 6.39 0.33
CA LYS A 37 19.74 5.05 -0.23
C LYS A 37 18.91 4.17 0.72
N VAL A 38 19.21 4.20 2.01
CA VAL A 38 18.43 3.46 3.02
C VAL A 38 17.01 3.99 3.09
N LEU A 39 16.81 5.30 3.07
CA LEU A 39 15.48 5.91 3.05
C LEU A 39 14.66 5.45 1.82
N VAL A 40 15.25 5.55 0.62
CA VAL A 40 14.58 5.11 -0.62
C VAL A 40 14.23 3.63 -0.57
N LEU A 41 15.16 2.79 -0.12
CA LEU A 41 14.91 1.35 0.03
C LEU A 41 13.75 1.07 0.99
N THR A 42 13.71 1.76 2.12
CA THR A 42 12.61 1.63 3.11
C THR A 42 11.27 2.05 2.51
N VAL A 43 11.24 3.18 1.78
CA VAL A 43 10.03 3.65 1.10
C VAL A 43 9.54 2.64 0.07
N ILE A 44 10.46 2.09 -0.75
CA ILE A 44 10.10 1.06 -1.74
C ILE A 44 9.54 -0.18 -1.06
N PHE A 45 10.16 -0.65 0.02
CA PHE A 45 9.68 -1.81 0.77
C PHE A 45 8.28 -1.59 1.36
N VAL A 46 8.04 -0.42 1.95
CA VAL A 46 6.72 -0.04 2.47
C VAL A 46 5.69 0.03 1.36
N MET A 47 6.03 0.63 0.21
CA MET A 47 5.13 0.70 -0.96
C MET A 47 4.75 -0.69 -1.49
N ILE A 48 5.70 -1.62 -1.53
CA ILE A 48 5.41 -3.01 -1.94
C ILE A 48 4.46 -3.67 -0.93
N ALA A 49 4.70 -3.51 0.36
CA ALA A 49 3.84 -4.05 1.41
C ALA A 49 2.41 -3.47 1.33
N GLU A 50 2.28 -2.17 1.05
CA GLU A 50 0.98 -1.52 0.86
C GLU A 50 0.21 -2.08 -0.33
N VAL A 51 0.86 -2.25 -1.48
CA VAL A 51 0.23 -2.86 -2.66
C VAL A 51 -0.24 -4.27 -2.35
N LEU A 52 0.56 -5.04 -1.61
CA LEU A 52 0.23 -6.42 -1.23
C LEU A 52 -1.02 -6.51 -0.34
N ILE A 53 -1.28 -5.49 0.48
CA ILE A 53 -2.46 -5.40 1.33
C ILE A 53 -3.64 -4.78 0.59
N PHE A 54 -3.39 -3.73 -0.19
CA PHE A 54 -4.41 -2.96 -0.90
C PHE A 54 -5.19 -3.82 -1.90
N VAL A 55 -4.48 -4.59 -2.74
CA VAL A 55 -5.11 -5.38 -3.81
C VAL A 55 -6.09 -6.42 -3.28
N PRO A 56 -5.75 -7.28 -2.31
CA PRO A 56 -6.71 -8.20 -1.69
C PRO A 56 -7.85 -7.49 -0.94
N SER A 57 -7.56 -6.35 -0.33
CA SER A 57 -8.56 -5.56 0.40
C SER A 57 -9.68 -5.06 -0.53
N VAL A 58 -9.33 -4.53 -1.71
CA VAL A 58 -10.30 -4.09 -2.72
C VAL A 58 -11.09 -5.28 -3.28
N ALA A 59 -10.44 -6.42 -3.51
CA ALA A 59 -11.11 -7.63 -3.98
C ALA A 59 -12.12 -8.15 -2.96
N ASN A 60 -11.75 -8.17 -1.69
CA ASN A 60 -12.64 -8.59 -0.59
C ASN A 60 -13.81 -7.62 -0.41
N PHE A 61 -13.57 -6.30 -0.55
CA PHE A 61 -14.65 -5.31 -0.54
C PHE A 61 -15.67 -5.60 -1.65
N ARG A 62 -15.21 -5.88 -2.89
CA ARG A 62 -16.09 -6.24 -4.00
C ARG A 62 -16.96 -7.43 -3.68
N MET A 63 -16.38 -8.49 -3.11
CA MET A 63 -17.13 -9.70 -2.74
C MET A 63 -18.19 -9.41 -1.68
N ARG A 64 -17.84 -8.71 -0.61
CA ARG A 64 -18.77 -8.32 0.45
C ARG A 64 -19.92 -7.46 -0.09
N TRP A 65 -19.62 -6.51 -0.95
CA TRP A 65 -20.65 -5.67 -1.57
C TRP A 65 -21.66 -6.49 -2.37
N LEU A 66 -21.18 -7.49 -3.14
CA LEU A 66 -22.06 -8.39 -3.89
C LEU A 66 -22.87 -9.31 -2.95
N GLU A 67 -22.26 -9.83 -1.91
CA GLU A 67 -22.92 -10.64 -0.87
C GLU A 67 -24.02 -9.85 -0.16
N ASP A 68 -23.74 -8.61 0.23
CA ASP A 68 -24.71 -7.73 0.89
C ASP A 68 -25.94 -7.48 -0.01
N ARG A 69 -25.70 -7.22 -1.30
CA ARG A 69 -26.78 -7.04 -2.28
C ARG A 69 -27.59 -8.33 -2.50
N LEU A 70 -26.90 -9.45 -2.62
CA LEU A 70 -27.55 -10.75 -2.75
C LEU A 70 -28.39 -11.09 -1.52
N ASN A 71 -27.86 -10.87 -0.33
CA ASN A 71 -28.56 -11.12 0.93
C ASN A 71 -29.81 -10.25 1.09
N ALA A 72 -29.70 -8.94 0.74
CA ALA A 72 -30.85 -8.04 0.74
C ALA A 72 -31.94 -8.52 -0.24
N ALA A 73 -31.53 -8.93 -1.44
CA ALA A 73 -32.44 -9.47 -2.43
C ALA A 73 -33.02 -10.84 -2.02
N ALA A 74 -32.27 -11.67 -1.31
CA ALA A 74 -32.75 -12.95 -0.79
C ALA A 74 -33.88 -12.76 0.23
N VAL A 75 -33.72 -11.81 1.15
CA VAL A 75 -34.80 -11.47 2.10
C VAL A 75 -36.04 -10.99 1.35
N ALA A 76 -35.85 -10.07 0.40
CA ALA A 76 -36.95 -9.56 -0.43
C ALA A 76 -37.65 -10.68 -1.22
N ALA A 77 -36.83 -11.57 -1.82
CA ALA A 77 -37.35 -12.71 -2.59
C ALA A 77 -38.23 -13.65 -1.74
N VAL A 78 -37.82 -13.91 -0.48
CA VAL A 78 -38.60 -14.74 0.44
C VAL A 78 -39.95 -14.07 0.78
N VAL A 79 -39.95 -12.76 1.02
CA VAL A 79 -41.16 -12.00 1.29
C VAL A 79 -42.10 -12.02 0.06
N LEU A 80 -41.59 -11.69 -1.12
CA LEU A 80 -42.36 -11.68 -2.37
C LEU A 80 -42.90 -13.07 -2.74
N ALA A 81 -42.11 -14.14 -2.49
CA ALA A 81 -42.54 -15.52 -2.78
C ALA A 81 -43.70 -16.00 -1.91
N ASN A 82 -43.80 -15.49 -0.68
CA ASN A 82 -44.84 -15.80 0.27
C ASN A 82 -46.07 -14.87 0.22
N THR A 83 -46.00 -13.79 -0.58
CA THR A 83 -47.14 -12.89 -0.76
C THR A 83 -48.03 -13.40 -1.89
N PRO A 84 -49.37 -13.45 -1.71
CA PRO A 84 -50.28 -13.82 -2.77
C PRO A 84 -50.13 -12.90 -3.98
N GLN A 85 -50.19 -13.47 -5.19
CA GLN A 85 -49.91 -12.72 -6.43
C GLN A 85 -50.90 -11.60 -6.70
N GLU A 86 -52.11 -11.70 -6.10
CA GLU A 86 -53.19 -10.66 -6.16
C GLU A 86 -52.83 -9.43 -5.33
N ASP A 87 -52.01 -9.54 -4.29
CA ASP A 87 -51.59 -8.46 -3.40
C ASP A 87 -50.23 -7.82 -3.84
N LEU A 88 -49.56 -8.40 -4.80
CA LEU A 88 -48.29 -7.91 -5.35
C LEU A 88 -48.53 -6.76 -6.34
N SER A 89 -48.69 -5.54 -5.81
CA SER A 89 -48.77 -4.35 -6.64
C SER A 89 -47.44 -4.08 -7.36
N ARG A 90 -47.52 -3.48 -8.54
CA ARG A 90 -46.30 -3.04 -9.27
C ARG A 90 -45.45 -2.09 -8.46
N SER A 91 -46.10 -1.14 -7.72
CA SER A 91 -45.38 -0.21 -6.86
C SER A 91 -44.54 -0.93 -5.78
N MET A 92 -45.03 -2.00 -5.17
CA MET A 92 -44.28 -2.79 -4.20
C MET A 92 -43.08 -3.50 -4.84
N GLN A 93 -43.25 -3.99 -6.06
CA GLN A 93 -42.12 -4.60 -6.80
C GLN A 93 -41.04 -3.56 -7.14
N ASP A 94 -41.46 -2.38 -7.60
CA ASP A 94 -40.54 -1.28 -7.92
C ASP A 94 -39.80 -0.77 -6.67
N ASP A 95 -40.49 -0.64 -5.54
CA ASP A 95 -39.89 -0.26 -4.25
C ASP A 95 -38.83 -1.25 -3.80
N VAL A 96 -39.10 -2.56 -3.94
CA VAL A 96 -38.15 -3.63 -3.61
C VAL A 96 -36.94 -3.60 -4.53
N LEU A 97 -37.13 -3.41 -5.82
CA LEU A 97 -36.03 -3.31 -6.80
C LEU A 97 -35.17 -2.10 -6.52
N MET A 98 -35.80 -0.96 -6.22
CA MET A 98 -35.09 0.27 -5.86
C MET A 98 -34.28 0.08 -4.56
N ALA A 99 -34.89 -0.50 -3.53
CA ALA A 99 -34.22 -0.74 -2.25
C ALA A 99 -33.02 -1.69 -2.34
N THR A 100 -33.12 -2.73 -3.18
CA THR A 100 -32.03 -3.70 -3.41
C THR A 100 -31.02 -3.24 -4.44
N GLY A 101 -31.39 -2.25 -5.28
CA GLY A 101 -30.58 -1.81 -6.42
C GLY A 101 -30.49 -2.86 -7.53
N ALA A 102 -31.40 -3.82 -7.53
CA ALA A 102 -31.50 -4.85 -8.55
C ALA A 102 -32.43 -4.42 -9.67
N LYS A 103 -32.14 -4.85 -10.91
CA LYS A 103 -33.04 -4.71 -12.07
C LYS A 103 -34.01 -5.87 -12.18
N ALA A 104 -33.63 -7.01 -11.66
CA ALA A 104 -34.49 -8.18 -11.56
C ALA A 104 -34.09 -9.07 -10.39
N ILE A 105 -35.08 -9.71 -9.79
CA ILE A 105 -34.90 -10.68 -8.72
C ILE A 105 -35.66 -11.95 -9.11
N ALA A 106 -34.95 -13.09 -9.10
CA ALA A 106 -35.54 -14.41 -9.34
C ALA A 106 -35.17 -15.37 -8.23
N LEU A 107 -36.11 -16.22 -7.85
CA LEU A 107 -35.89 -17.31 -6.94
C LEU A 107 -35.87 -18.62 -7.72
N ARG A 108 -34.78 -19.37 -7.59
CA ARG A 108 -34.60 -20.67 -8.22
C ARG A 108 -34.75 -21.75 -7.17
N GLU A 109 -35.68 -22.67 -7.38
CA GLU A 109 -35.91 -23.82 -6.56
C GLU A 109 -35.82 -25.10 -7.40
N LYS A 110 -34.75 -25.90 -7.22
CA LYS A 110 -34.43 -27.13 -8.00
C LYS A 110 -34.61 -26.96 -9.51
N ASP A 111 -35.79 -27.24 -10.06
CA ASP A 111 -36.06 -27.21 -11.51
C ASP A 111 -36.95 -26.05 -11.95
N ALA A 112 -37.40 -25.20 -11.04
CA ALA A 112 -38.28 -24.05 -11.34
C ALA A 112 -37.56 -22.74 -11.01
N SER A 113 -37.54 -21.82 -11.97
CA SER A 113 -37.11 -20.44 -11.77
C SER A 113 -38.32 -19.51 -11.78
N ARG A 114 -38.62 -18.88 -10.65
CA ARG A 114 -39.73 -17.92 -10.53
C ARG A 114 -39.16 -16.51 -10.53
N LEU A 115 -39.53 -15.75 -11.56
CA LEU A 115 -39.22 -14.34 -11.64
C LEU A 115 -40.18 -13.59 -10.69
N LEU A 116 -39.61 -12.85 -9.73
CA LEU A 116 -40.41 -12.19 -8.67
C LEU A 116 -40.64 -10.72 -8.96
N ALA A 117 -39.65 -10.02 -9.49
CA ALA A 117 -39.74 -8.62 -9.85
C ALA A 117 -38.80 -8.29 -11.01
N VAL A 118 -39.20 -7.41 -11.93
CA VAL A 118 -38.42 -6.93 -13.09
C VAL A 118 -38.77 -5.48 -13.38
N GLU A 119 -37.76 -4.62 -13.50
CA GLU A 119 -37.94 -3.20 -13.81
C GLU A 119 -38.41 -2.98 -15.26
N GLU A 120 -37.69 -3.55 -16.22
CA GLU A 120 -38.00 -3.61 -17.66
C GLU A 120 -37.35 -4.84 -18.25
N MET A 121 -37.61 -5.16 -19.54
CA MET A 121 -37.01 -6.31 -20.18
C MET A 121 -35.49 -6.29 -19.96
N PRO A 122 -34.91 -7.29 -19.27
CA PRO A 122 -33.53 -7.19 -18.82
C PRO A 122 -32.61 -7.04 -20.01
N PRO A 123 -31.70 -6.05 -20.00
CA PRO A 123 -30.65 -5.94 -21.00
C PRO A 123 -29.81 -7.22 -21.01
N THR A 124 -29.12 -7.44 -22.10
CA THR A 124 -28.19 -8.59 -22.22
C THR A 124 -27.27 -8.65 -21.03
N VAL A 125 -27.20 -9.81 -20.39
CA VAL A 125 -26.33 -10.05 -19.24
C VAL A 125 -24.91 -10.28 -19.75
N ASP A 126 -23.99 -9.41 -19.36
CA ASP A 126 -22.59 -9.46 -19.80
C ASP A 126 -21.76 -10.47 -19.00
N ARG A 127 -22.10 -10.69 -17.74
CA ARG A 127 -21.35 -11.57 -16.84
C ARG A 127 -22.21 -12.33 -15.85
N HIS A 128 -21.80 -13.56 -15.58
CA HIS A 128 -22.35 -14.41 -14.53
C HIS A 128 -21.35 -14.56 -13.40
N ILE A 129 -21.78 -14.34 -12.16
CA ILE A 129 -20.95 -14.44 -10.96
C ILE A 129 -21.62 -15.41 -9.99
N ASN A 130 -20.94 -16.55 -9.74
CA ASN A 130 -21.33 -17.49 -8.68
C ASN A 130 -20.56 -17.17 -7.41
N LEU A 131 -21.22 -16.61 -6.39
CA LEU A 131 -20.55 -16.26 -5.16
C LEU A 131 -20.03 -17.47 -4.39
N ALA A 132 -20.68 -18.63 -4.51
CA ALA A 132 -20.28 -19.85 -3.81
C ALA A 132 -18.93 -20.42 -4.33
N GLU A 133 -18.58 -20.15 -5.58
CA GLU A 133 -17.38 -20.69 -6.24
C GLU A 133 -16.29 -19.64 -6.50
N THR A 134 -16.49 -18.41 -6.01
CA THR A 134 -15.56 -17.31 -6.31
C THR A 134 -14.29 -17.42 -5.46
N GLY A 135 -13.19 -17.87 -6.08
CA GLY A 135 -11.87 -17.89 -5.48
C GLY A 135 -11.19 -16.50 -5.51
N VAL A 136 -10.08 -16.36 -4.79
CA VAL A 136 -9.32 -15.10 -4.68
C VAL A 136 -8.89 -14.55 -6.06
N MET A 137 -8.43 -15.42 -6.96
CA MET A 137 -8.00 -15.01 -8.30
C MET A 137 -9.16 -14.48 -9.16
N SER A 138 -10.34 -15.11 -9.06
CA SER A 138 -11.53 -14.64 -9.78
C SER A 138 -12.07 -13.35 -9.20
N ALA A 139 -11.94 -13.13 -7.88
CA ALA A 139 -12.25 -11.86 -7.23
C ALA A 139 -11.35 -10.72 -7.74
N LEU A 140 -10.03 -10.95 -7.84
CA LEU A 140 -9.06 -9.98 -8.37
C LEU A 140 -9.32 -9.64 -9.84
N SER A 141 -9.50 -10.66 -10.68
CA SER A 141 -9.84 -10.45 -12.11
C SER A 141 -11.17 -9.73 -12.27
N GLY A 142 -12.10 -9.96 -11.36
CA GLY A 142 -13.38 -9.27 -11.28
C GLY A 142 -13.24 -7.77 -10.99
N VAL A 143 -12.39 -7.38 -10.04
CA VAL A 143 -12.08 -5.97 -9.77
C VAL A 143 -11.50 -5.29 -11.00
N TRP A 144 -10.49 -5.91 -11.61
CA TRP A 144 -9.86 -5.40 -12.82
C TRP A 144 -10.87 -5.14 -13.93
N ASN A 145 -11.75 -6.10 -14.15
CA ASN A 145 -12.78 -5.98 -15.19
C ASN A 145 -13.81 -4.88 -14.88
N THR A 146 -14.29 -4.77 -13.63
CA THR A 146 -15.22 -3.69 -13.22
C THR A 146 -14.58 -2.31 -13.43
N VAL A 147 -13.30 -2.16 -13.11
CA VAL A 147 -12.56 -0.90 -13.30
C VAL A 147 -12.36 -0.59 -14.78
N MET A 148 -11.93 -1.56 -15.58
CA MET A 148 -11.69 -1.36 -17.01
C MET A 148 -12.96 -0.99 -17.79
N ASN A 149 -14.10 -1.58 -17.43
CA ASN A 149 -15.37 -1.29 -18.09
C ASN A 149 -16.15 -0.12 -17.47
N SER A 150 -15.57 0.57 -16.49
CA SER A 150 -16.15 1.76 -15.85
C SER A 150 -17.59 1.56 -15.34
N GLY A 151 -17.94 0.33 -14.94
CA GLY A 151 -19.27 0.01 -14.43
C GLY A 151 -20.40 0.05 -15.46
N SER A 152 -20.09 -0.13 -16.74
CA SER A 152 -21.11 -0.10 -17.82
C SER A 152 -21.81 -1.43 -18.06
N GLN A 153 -21.40 -2.49 -17.37
CA GLN A 153 -21.89 -3.85 -17.58
C GLN A 153 -23.11 -4.17 -16.72
N THR A 154 -23.92 -5.11 -17.24
CA THR A 154 -24.99 -5.75 -16.44
C THR A 154 -24.49 -7.09 -15.96
N ILE A 155 -24.47 -7.27 -14.64
CA ILE A 155 -23.99 -8.49 -13.98
C ILE A 155 -25.14 -9.28 -13.40
N ARG A 156 -25.05 -10.59 -13.55
CA ARG A 156 -25.95 -11.58 -12.95
C ARG A 156 -25.21 -12.25 -11.82
N VAL A 157 -25.73 -12.10 -10.61
CA VAL A 157 -25.14 -12.67 -9.38
C VAL A 157 -26.11 -13.69 -8.82
N PHE A 158 -25.61 -14.85 -8.45
CA PHE A 158 -26.41 -15.90 -7.83
C PHE A 158 -25.65 -16.57 -6.68
N GLY A 159 -26.43 -16.98 -5.68
CA GLY A 159 -25.92 -17.67 -4.53
C GLY A 159 -27.05 -18.28 -3.68
N PRO A 160 -26.70 -19.14 -2.74
CA PRO A 160 -27.67 -19.82 -1.88
C PRO A 160 -28.37 -18.86 -0.93
N VAL A 161 -29.60 -19.16 -0.56
CA VAL A 161 -30.38 -18.44 0.45
C VAL A 161 -30.25 -19.16 1.79
N GLY A 162 -29.37 -18.67 2.66
CA GLY A 162 -29.11 -19.32 3.94
C GLY A 162 -28.70 -20.78 3.78
N GLU A 163 -29.22 -21.69 4.61
CA GLU A 163 -28.97 -23.14 4.52
C GLU A 163 -29.97 -23.86 3.62
N SER A 164 -30.85 -23.15 2.92
CA SER A 164 -31.86 -23.76 2.07
C SER A 164 -31.30 -24.17 0.70
N SER A 165 -31.94 -25.13 0.06
CA SER A 165 -31.62 -25.55 -1.30
C SER A 165 -32.06 -24.52 -2.38
N LYS A 166 -32.56 -23.35 -1.97
CA LYS A 166 -33.03 -22.28 -2.86
C LYS A 166 -31.88 -21.37 -3.19
N THR A 167 -31.81 -20.97 -4.47
CA THR A 167 -30.81 -20.03 -4.96
C THR A 167 -31.51 -18.75 -5.38
N VAL A 168 -31.03 -17.62 -4.89
CA VAL A 168 -31.47 -16.32 -5.38
C VAL A 168 -30.52 -15.86 -6.48
N GLU A 169 -31.12 -15.30 -7.47
CA GLU A 169 -30.47 -14.72 -8.61
C GLU A 169 -30.89 -13.27 -8.76
N ILE A 170 -29.92 -12.37 -8.87
CA ILE A 170 -30.16 -10.95 -9.07
C ILE A 170 -29.43 -10.45 -10.30
N ILE A 171 -30.08 -9.55 -11.03
CA ILE A 171 -29.47 -8.82 -12.13
C ILE A 171 -29.33 -7.36 -11.66
N LEU A 172 -28.10 -6.86 -11.74
CA LEU A 172 -27.80 -5.50 -11.31
C LEU A 172 -26.81 -4.80 -12.26
N SER A 173 -26.83 -3.46 -12.24
CA SER A 173 -25.84 -2.67 -12.96
C SER A 173 -24.53 -2.61 -12.18
N ASP A 174 -23.41 -2.83 -12.85
CA ASP A 174 -22.06 -2.75 -12.28
C ASP A 174 -21.68 -1.30 -11.87
N LYS A 175 -22.47 -0.30 -12.30
CA LYS A 175 -22.24 1.12 -12.01
C LYS A 175 -22.20 1.43 -10.50
N GLY A 176 -23.13 0.86 -9.73
CA GLY A 176 -23.17 1.03 -8.27
C GLY A 176 -21.94 0.41 -7.60
N LEU A 177 -21.53 -0.78 -8.03
CA LEU A 177 -20.32 -1.44 -7.58
C LEU A 177 -19.06 -0.64 -7.92
N TYR A 178 -18.94 -0.14 -9.15
CA TYR A 178 -17.83 0.68 -9.59
C TYR A 178 -17.67 1.95 -8.74
N GLN A 179 -18.75 2.67 -8.47
CA GLN A 179 -18.74 3.86 -7.62
C GLN A 179 -18.30 3.52 -6.18
N ALA A 180 -18.87 2.46 -5.62
CA ALA A 180 -18.52 2.00 -4.28
C ALA A 180 -17.03 1.58 -4.18
N LEU A 181 -16.52 0.86 -5.21
CA LEU A 181 -15.12 0.48 -5.31
C LEU A 181 -14.19 1.69 -5.39
N LEU A 182 -14.53 2.72 -6.19
CA LEU A 182 -13.72 3.93 -6.28
C LEU A 182 -13.64 4.69 -4.95
N ILE A 183 -14.78 4.83 -4.27
CA ILE A 183 -14.83 5.49 -2.96
C ILE A 183 -13.99 4.71 -1.94
N TYR A 184 -14.17 3.39 -1.90
CA TYR A 184 -13.41 2.52 -1.01
C TYR A 184 -11.91 2.57 -1.31
N ALA A 185 -11.51 2.37 -2.58
CA ALA A 185 -10.12 2.41 -3.01
C ALA A 185 -9.46 3.74 -2.69
N ARG A 186 -10.15 4.85 -2.95
CA ARG A 186 -9.67 6.20 -2.60
C ARG A 186 -9.44 6.36 -1.10
N ASN A 187 -10.37 5.92 -0.27
CA ASN A 187 -10.26 6.06 1.19
C ASN A 187 -9.11 5.20 1.73
N VAL A 188 -8.98 3.95 1.27
CA VAL A 188 -7.87 3.06 1.65
C VAL A 188 -6.55 3.63 1.16
N PHE A 189 -6.49 4.17 -0.06
CA PHE A 189 -5.28 4.78 -0.61
C PHE A 189 -4.79 5.98 0.24
N TYR A 190 -5.69 6.89 0.63
CA TYR A 190 -5.31 8.01 1.51
C TYR A 190 -4.85 7.54 2.89
N LEU A 191 -5.53 6.52 3.45
CA LEU A 191 -5.13 5.94 4.72
C LEU A 191 -3.75 5.29 4.63
N SER A 192 -3.48 4.56 3.55
CA SER A 192 -2.19 3.96 3.25
C SER A 192 -1.06 4.99 3.17
N ILE A 193 -1.26 6.07 2.42
CA ILE A 193 -0.28 7.16 2.35
C ILE A 193 0.00 7.76 3.74
N LEU A 194 -1.04 7.97 4.54
CA LEU A 194 -0.89 8.52 5.88
C LEU A 194 -0.05 7.59 6.77
N ILE A 195 -0.37 6.29 6.78
CA ILE A 195 0.37 5.28 7.55
C ILE A 195 1.82 5.19 7.08
N SER A 196 2.05 5.17 5.77
CA SER A 196 3.37 5.13 5.15
C SER A 196 4.22 6.35 5.56
N LEU A 197 3.63 7.54 5.53
CA LEU A 197 4.30 8.77 5.91
C LEU A 197 4.72 8.76 7.40
N ILE A 198 3.81 8.33 8.27
CA ILE A 198 4.08 8.20 9.71
C ILE A 198 5.17 7.16 9.95
N THR A 199 5.02 5.97 9.39
CA THR A 199 5.96 4.87 9.58
C THR A 199 7.34 5.21 9.03
N GLY A 200 7.40 5.71 7.79
CA GLY A 200 8.64 6.13 7.16
C GLY A 200 9.33 7.28 7.92
N GLY A 201 8.54 8.23 8.41
CA GLY A 201 9.04 9.33 9.23
C GLY A 201 9.62 8.86 10.58
N LEU A 202 8.94 7.94 11.26
CA LEU A 202 9.41 7.36 12.52
C LEU A 202 10.69 6.53 12.32
N VAL A 203 10.72 5.67 11.30
CA VAL A 203 11.92 4.88 10.96
C VAL A 203 13.09 5.78 10.63
N PHE A 204 12.86 6.82 9.80
CA PHE A 204 13.89 7.80 9.46
C PHE A 204 14.43 8.53 10.71
N LEU A 205 13.54 8.97 11.59
CA LEU A 205 13.91 9.66 12.82
C LEU A 205 14.71 8.74 13.78
N ALA A 206 14.28 7.49 13.91
CA ALA A 206 14.97 6.49 14.71
C ALA A 206 16.38 6.22 14.17
N LEU A 207 16.51 5.94 12.85
CA LEU A 207 17.81 5.72 12.21
C LEU A 207 18.73 6.94 12.34
N ARG A 208 18.17 8.13 12.15
CA ARG A 208 18.95 9.37 12.29
C ARG A 208 19.47 9.55 13.71
N ARG A 209 18.63 9.29 14.72
CA ARG A 209 18.98 9.53 16.13
C ARG A 209 19.84 8.42 16.71
N MET A 210 19.56 7.15 16.38
CA MET A 210 20.25 6.00 16.98
C MET A 210 21.54 5.61 16.27
N LEU A 211 21.59 5.73 14.91
CA LEU A 211 22.76 5.30 14.15
C LEU A 211 23.56 6.47 13.60
N ILE A 212 22.91 7.40 12.89
CA ILE A 212 23.64 8.40 12.13
C ILE A 212 24.32 9.43 13.04
N ALA A 213 23.64 9.86 14.11
CA ALA A 213 24.18 10.85 15.03
C ALA A 213 25.42 10.32 15.78
N PRO A 214 25.42 9.13 16.40
CA PRO A 214 26.58 8.63 17.12
C PRO A 214 27.76 8.32 16.18
N ILE A 215 27.49 7.74 14.98
CA ILE A 215 28.55 7.45 14.02
C ILE A 215 29.24 8.75 13.53
N ARG A 216 28.47 9.79 13.26
CA ARG A 216 29.03 11.10 12.87
C ARG A 216 29.86 11.72 13.98
N PHE A 217 29.40 11.60 15.23
CA PHE A 217 30.14 12.09 16.39
C PHE A 217 31.47 11.37 16.54
N MET A 218 31.49 10.04 16.46
CA MET A 218 32.74 9.25 16.49
C MET A 218 33.69 9.61 15.36
N THR A 219 33.19 9.68 14.12
CA THR A 219 34.01 10.03 12.96
C THR A 219 34.60 11.44 13.08
N GLN A 220 33.85 12.42 13.55
CA GLN A 220 34.34 13.78 13.74
C GLN A 220 35.42 13.84 14.83
N ASN A 221 35.24 13.09 15.91
CA ASN A 221 36.24 13.03 17.00
C ASN A 221 37.53 12.33 16.56
N MET A 222 37.44 11.27 15.78
CA MET A 222 38.62 10.61 15.18
C MET A 222 39.38 11.54 14.25
N LEU A 223 38.67 12.33 13.42
CA LEU A 223 39.30 13.31 12.54
C LEU A 223 39.98 14.44 13.33
N ARG A 224 39.37 14.91 14.42
CA ARG A 224 39.97 15.93 15.31
C ARG A 224 41.22 15.38 16.01
N PHE A 225 41.17 14.16 16.52
CA PHE A 225 42.31 13.50 17.14
C PHE A 225 43.48 13.28 16.13
N SER A 226 43.16 12.94 14.88
CA SER A 226 44.18 12.81 13.82
C SER A 226 44.82 14.14 13.45
N ALA A 227 44.13 15.25 13.61
CA ALA A 227 44.67 16.60 13.33
C ALA A 227 45.57 17.14 14.47
N GLU A 228 45.22 16.82 15.72
CA GLU A 228 45.93 17.30 16.92
C GLU A 228 46.07 16.16 17.98
N PRO A 229 46.97 15.20 17.78
CA PRO A 229 47.08 14.00 18.62
C PRO A 229 47.59 14.31 20.04
N GLU A 230 48.24 15.45 20.28
CA GLU A 230 48.78 15.83 21.57
C GLU A 230 47.77 16.58 22.47
N ASN A 231 46.57 16.87 21.98
CA ASN A 231 45.59 17.62 22.73
C ASN A 231 44.67 16.68 23.57
N PRO A 232 44.81 16.63 24.90
CA PRO A 232 44.03 15.74 25.79
C PRO A 232 42.52 16.02 25.76
N ALA A 233 42.07 17.17 25.28
CA ALA A 233 40.67 17.53 25.17
C ALA A 233 39.92 16.71 24.09
N HIS A 234 40.64 16.00 23.22
CA HIS A 234 40.09 15.14 22.18
C HIS A 234 39.89 13.68 22.59
N ILE A 235 40.17 13.35 23.89
CA ILE A 235 39.92 12.00 24.41
C ILE A 235 38.40 11.82 24.59
N LEU A 236 37.86 10.82 23.92
CA LEU A 236 36.45 10.43 24.10
C LEU A 236 36.21 9.94 25.53
N MET A 237 35.43 10.68 26.30
CA MET A 237 34.85 10.12 27.53
C MET A 237 33.77 9.11 27.11
N PRO A 238 33.74 7.91 27.73
CA PRO A 238 32.66 6.97 27.50
C PRO A 238 31.32 7.65 27.79
N ALA A 239 30.41 7.58 26.82
CA ALA A 239 29.05 8.06 27.03
C ALA A 239 28.39 7.22 28.09
N ASP A 240 27.83 7.89 29.11
CA ASP A 240 27.07 7.27 30.19
C ASP A 240 25.70 6.78 29.65
N ARG A 241 25.77 5.81 28.75
CA ARG A 241 24.62 5.18 28.11
C ARG A 241 24.56 3.74 28.54
N ASN A 242 23.42 3.35 29.12
CA ASN A 242 23.10 1.98 29.51
C ASN A 242 22.65 1.08 28.31
N ASP A 243 22.97 1.43 27.10
CA ASP A 243 22.71 0.64 25.91
C ASP A 243 24.03 0.00 25.41
N GLU A 244 23.98 -1.24 25.06
CA GLU A 244 25.11 -2.11 24.64
C GLU A 244 25.74 -1.70 23.28
N LEU A 245 26.01 -0.41 23.05
CA LEU A 245 26.74 0.10 21.88
C LEU A 245 28.00 0.83 22.28
#